data_677675b729ac0100e2f0241613bc7825
#
_entry.id   677675b729ac0100e2f0241613bc7825
#
_cell.length_a   1.000
_cell.length_b   1.000
_cell.length_c   1.000
_cell.angle_alpha   90.00
_cell.angle_beta   90.00
_cell.angle_gamma   90.00
#
_symmetry.space_group_name_H-M   'P 1'
#
loop_
_entity.id
_entity.type
_entity.pdbx_description
1 polymer ?
#
loop_
_entity_poly.entity_id
_entity_poly.type
_entity_poly.pdbx_seq_one_letter_code
_entity_poly.pdbx_strand_id
1 'polypeptide(L)'
;TIYLPMIPEAAYAMLACARIGAVHAALPLGLGPEALRRRLEDLRPRLLVAADAYFYRGQPVRVREVVEAAIQGLDLKVLWHVRGSPEFLERLYEARPAEPEPVPAAHPLFLLPTSGSTGKPKGVVHGHGGYMVGVAWALRHVFDLKPGEVFHTTADLFWIVGHSFGLYAPLLLGGTSLLVEDRPDHPSPGAFYERLAHLGVDVLLTSPAVLRTLRRHGEARPTGLRLAASVGEVLSPEIWRWTREHLAWPVDNWWQTELGAPALATPPALPAKPGHVGLPLPGVEARVVDEEGRPLPPGSKGHLVLGATGPAHMVDLQGGRSPWRGGLYWTGDLAEMDEEGYFRILGRTEEVIKVGEARIGPAEVEAVLLTHPQVAEAAAVGVPGETGEEIAVFVVPQAREFPEELKPLLAEKLKAHILRHLGPVPPPRVFFRERLPRTRSGKILRRLLKAELLGLDPGDTSGLEEDYGAGKAP
;
A
#
# COMPACT_ATOMS: atom_id res chain seq x y z
N THR A 1 -5.51 15.21 14.93
CA THR A 1 -5.94 14.19 13.94
C THR A 1 -6.52 14.87 12.71
N ILE A 2 -6.22 14.33 11.53
CA ILE A 2 -6.65 14.85 10.22
C ILE A 2 -7.57 13.81 9.57
N TYR A 3 -8.80 14.22 9.28
CA TYR A 3 -9.84 13.41 8.64
C TYR A 3 -10.37 14.18 7.41
N LEU A 4 -9.46 14.40 6.45
CA LEU A 4 -9.68 15.17 5.23
C LEU A 4 -9.41 14.30 3.99
N PRO A 5 -10.09 14.55 2.85
CA PRO A 5 -9.80 13.90 1.58
C PRO A 5 -8.46 14.39 0.97
N MET A 6 -8.16 13.93 -0.25
CA MET A 6 -6.97 14.31 -1.02
C MET A 6 -7.09 15.74 -1.58
N ILE A 7 -7.15 16.72 -0.69
CA ILE A 7 -7.28 18.15 -0.99
C ILE A 7 -6.10 18.95 -0.42
N PRO A 8 -5.82 20.14 -0.92
CA PRO A 8 -4.72 20.97 -0.42
C PRO A 8 -4.78 21.24 1.08
N GLU A 9 -5.97 21.35 1.65
CA GLU A 9 -6.19 21.62 3.07
C GLU A 9 -5.66 20.47 3.97
N ALA A 10 -5.68 19.22 3.48
CA ALA A 10 -5.03 18.11 4.18
C ALA A 10 -3.52 18.29 4.24
N ALA A 11 -2.91 18.67 3.12
CA ALA A 11 -1.49 19.01 3.07
C ALA A 11 -1.15 20.21 3.99
N TYR A 12 -1.97 21.25 3.98
CA TYR A 12 -1.78 22.43 4.85
C TYR A 12 -1.84 22.03 6.33
N ALA A 13 -2.80 21.19 6.73
CA ALA A 13 -2.91 20.72 8.11
C ALA A 13 -1.68 19.90 8.54
N MET A 14 -1.17 19.00 7.69
CA MET A 14 0.03 18.19 7.97
C MET A 14 1.27 19.09 8.11
N LEU A 15 1.48 20.01 7.17
CA LEU A 15 2.63 20.92 7.18
C LEU A 15 2.56 21.93 8.35
N ALA A 16 1.35 22.40 8.70
CA ALA A 16 1.16 23.26 9.86
C ALA A 16 1.54 22.55 11.16
N CYS A 17 1.13 21.29 11.33
CA CYS A 17 1.56 20.47 12.47
C CYS A 17 3.08 20.36 12.53
N ALA A 18 3.72 20.02 11.40
CA ALA A 18 5.18 19.91 11.34
C ALA A 18 5.87 21.24 11.73
N ARG A 19 5.33 22.39 11.26
CA ARG A 19 5.88 23.72 11.53
C ARG A 19 5.86 24.10 13.01
N ILE A 20 4.81 23.71 13.73
CA ILE A 20 4.64 24.06 15.16
C ILE A 20 5.10 22.93 16.11
N GLY A 21 5.79 21.91 15.60
CA GLY A 21 6.23 20.77 16.40
C GLY A 21 5.10 19.89 16.93
N ALA A 22 3.88 19.98 16.36
CA ALA A 22 2.77 19.12 16.74
C ALA A 22 2.80 17.79 15.98
N VAL A 23 2.46 16.70 16.68
CA VAL A 23 2.37 15.37 16.08
C VAL A 23 0.99 15.23 15.40
N HIS A 24 0.97 14.88 14.14
CA HIS A 24 -0.31 14.59 13.44
C HIS A 24 -0.54 13.10 13.23
N ALA A 25 -1.82 12.73 13.10
CA ALA A 25 -2.25 11.40 12.66
C ALA A 25 -3.35 11.59 11.59
N ALA A 26 -3.11 11.11 10.38
CA ALA A 26 -4.11 11.12 9.32
C ALA A 26 -4.91 9.80 9.34
N LEU A 27 -6.23 9.91 9.24
CA LEU A 27 -7.14 8.77 9.23
C LEU A 27 -7.83 8.61 7.87
N PRO A 28 -8.08 7.35 7.44
CA PRO A 28 -8.80 7.08 6.21
C PRO A 28 -10.24 7.55 6.30
N LEU A 29 -10.74 8.17 5.23
CA LEU A 29 -12.16 8.49 5.10
C LEU A 29 -13.01 7.22 4.94
N GLY A 30 -14.34 7.34 5.17
CA GLY A 30 -15.30 6.26 5.04
C GLY A 30 -15.28 5.27 6.21
N LEU A 31 -14.68 5.63 7.33
CA LEU A 31 -14.88 4.90 8.58
C LEU A 31 -16.32 5.10 9.07
N GLY A 32 -16.94 4.02 9.56
CA GLY A 32 -18.21 4.16 10.30
C GLY A 32 -18.00 4.85 11.66
N PRO A 33 -19.08 5.36 12.30
CA PRO A 33 -18.98 6.14 13.53
C PRO A 33 -18.20 5.45 14.65
N GLU A 34 -18.46 4.17 14.87
CA GLU A 34 -17.78 3.40 15.92
C GLU A 34 -16.30 3.17 15.63
N ALA A 35 -15.95 2.91 14.35
CA ALA A 35 -14.58 2.71 13.95
C ALA A 35 -13.76 4.02 14.06
N LEU A 36 -14.35 5.14 13.66
CA LEU A 36 -13.75 6.46 13.83
C LEU A 36 -13.61 6.80 15.33
N ARG A 37 -14.64 6.56 16.15
CA ARG A 37 -14.60 6.78 17.59
C ARG A 37 -13.44 6.03 18.23
N ARG A 38 -13.30 4.73 17.98
CA ARG A 38 -12.19 3.92 18.52
C ARG A 38 -10.84 4.50 18.17
N ARG A 39 -10.64 4.96 16.91
CA ARG A 39 -9.40 5.62 16.50
C ARG A 39 -9.14 6.91 17.26
N LEU A 40 -10.18 7.73 17.48
CA LEU A 40 -10.06 8.96 18.23
C LEU A 40 -9.76 8.70 19.73
N GLU A 41 -10.36 7.67 20.31
CA GLU A 41 -10.08 7.24 21.69
C GLU A 41 -8.65 6.71 21.86
N ASP A 42 -8.16 5.95 20.88
CA ASP A 42 -6.76 5.47 20.87
C ASP A 42 -5.73 6.62 20.69
N LEU A 43 -6.00 7.53 19.76
CA LEU A 43 -5.13 8.66 19.44
C LEU A 43 -5.20 9.82 20.44
N ARG A 44 -6.35 9.99 21.10
CA ARG A 44 -6.63 11.09 22.05
C ARG A 44 -6.18 12.47 21.52
N PRO A 45 -6.67 12.89 20.34
CA PRO A 45 -6.24 14.16 19.76
C PRO A 45 -6.80 15.34 20.52
N ARG A 46 -6.07 16.47 20.50
CA ARG A 46 -6.57 17.76 21.01
C ARG A 46 -7.42 18.50 19.99
N LEU A 47 -7.17 18.23 18.69
CA LEU A 47 -7.88 18.84 17.58
C LEU A 47 -8.15 17.79 16.51
N LEU A 48 -9.36 17.80 15.99
CA LEU A 48 -9.73 17.09 14.79
C LEU A 48 -9.97 18.09 13.67
N VAL A 49 -9.23 17.97 12.56
CA VAL A 49 -9.50 18.70 11.31
C VAL A 49 -10.30 17.75 10.42
N ALA A 50 -11.55 18.06 10.13
CA ALA A 50 -12.46 17.15 9.44
C ALA A 50 -13.18 17.84 8.27
N ALA A 51 -13.43 17.08 7.19
CA ALA A 51 -14.34 17.50 6.14
C ALA A 51 -15.79 17.12 6.47
N ASP A 52 -16.74 17.87 5.93
CA ASP A 52 -18.16 17.52 5.95
C ASP A 52 -18.52 16.48 4.90
N ALA A 53 -17.77 16.46 3.77
CA ALA A 53 -17.98 15.55 2.65
C ALA A 53 -16.67 15.30 1.88
N TYR A 54 -16.64 14.21 1.11
CA TYR A 54 -15.60 13.92 0.13
C TYR A 54 -16.22 13.35 -1.15
N PHE A 55 -15.47 13.29 -2.24
CA PHE A 55 -15.93 12.64 -3.47
C PHE A 55 -15.40 11.20 -3.54
N TYR A 56 -16.30 10.30 -3.93
CA TYR A 56 -15.96 8.92 -4.26
C TYR A 56 -16.64 8.56 -5.57
N ARG A 57 -15.87 8.21 -6.60
CA ARG A 57 -16.36 7.95 -7.95
C ARG A 57 -17.28 9.06 -8.48
N GLY A 58 -16.86 10.31 -8.30
CA GLY A 58 -17.60 11.48 -8.72
C GLY A 58 -18.88 11.79 -7.92
N GLN A 59 -19.22 11.00 -6.91
CA GLN A 59 -20.38 11.21 -6.05
C GLN A 59 -19.96 11.81 -4.71
N PRO A 60 -20.68 12.81 -4.19
CA PRO A 60 -20.41 13.34 -2.86
C PRO A 60 -20.85 12.34 -1.78
N VAL A 61 -19.94 12.02 -0.88
CA VAL A 61 -20.20 11.21 0.33
C VAL A 61 -20.15 12.13 1.53
N ARG A 62 -21.28 12.27 2.22
CA ARG A 62 -21.38 13.07 3.45
C ARG A 62 -20.83 12.28 4.63
N VAL A 63 -19.92 12.90 5.40
CA VAL A 63 -19.30 12.29 6.58
C VAL A 63 -19.49 13.09 7.86
N ARG A 64 -20.14 14.24 7.79
CA ARG A 64 -20.36 15.10 8.94
C ARG A 64 -21.10 14.37 10.07
N GLU A 65 -22.20 13.71 9.76
CA GLU A 65 -22.99 12.96 10.74
C GLU A 65 -22.18 11.81 11.37
N VAL A 66 -21.34 11.16 10.58
CA VAL A 66 -20.41 10.11 11.06
C VAL A 66 -19.42 10.70 12.07
N VAL A 67 -18.85 11.85 11.77
CA VAL A 67 -17.89 12.52 12.67
C VAL A 67 -18.60 12.99 13.93
N GLU A 68 -19.75 13.66 13.83
CA GLU A 68 -20.54 14.15 14.97
C GLU A 68 -20.94 13.00 15.91
N ALA A 69 -21.38 11.85 15.36
CA ALA A 69 -21.67 10.67 16.15
C ALA A 69 -20.42 10.08 16.83
N ALA A 70 -19.29 10.05 16.11
CA ALA A 70 -18.05 9.51 16.65
C ALA A 70 -17.48 10.34 17.81
N ILE A 71 -17.63 11.65 17.79
CA ILE A 71 -17.08 12.56 18.81
C ILE A 71 -18.02 12.82 19.99
N GLN A 72 -19.25 12.31 19.94
CA GLN A 72 -20.24 12.56 20.99
C GLN A 72 -19.68 12.18 22.37
N GLY A 73 -19.64 13.15 23.30
CA GLY A 73 -19.09 12.95 24.64
C GLY A 73 -17.58 12.94 24.77
N LEU A 74 -16.83 13.20 23.68
CA LEU A 74 -15.40 13.43 23.73
C LEU A 74 -15.11 14.93 23.92
N ASP A 75 -14.13 15.26 24.77
CA ASP A 75 -13.60 16.64 24.89
C ASP A 75 -12.62 16.90 23.73
N LEU A 76 -13.18 17.16 22.54
CA LEU A 76 -12.43 17.28 21.30
C LEU A 76 -12.90 18.49 20.49
N LYS A 77 -11.99 19.40 20.18
CA LYS A 77 -12.26 20.51 19.27
C LYS A 77 -12.23 20.02 17.83
N VAL A 78 -13.20 20.49 17.01
CA VAL A 78 -13.24 20.17 15.58
C VAL A 78 -13.08 21.44 14.76
N LEU A 79 -12.14 21.43 13.82
CA LEU A 79 -12.01 22.43 12.78
C LEU A 79 -12.60 21.84 11.49
N TRP A 80 -13.73 22.37 11.08
CA TRP A 80 -14.44 21.88 9.92
C TRP A 80 -13.96 22.53 8.62
N HIS A 81 -13.67 21.70 7.62
CA HIS A 81 -13.64 22.08 6.23
C HIS A 81 -14.99 21.73 5.60
N VAL A 82 -15.80 22.74 5.32
CA VAL A 82 -17.11 22.58 4.67
C VAL A 82 -16.93 22.80 3.17
N ARG A 83 -17.22 21.77 2.40
CA ARG A 83 -17.03 21.80 0.95
C ARG A 83 -17.88 22.89 0.29
N GLY A 84 -17.23 23.73 -0.53
CA GLY A 84 -17.88 24.88 -1.17
C GLY A 84 -18.05 26.11 -0.28
N SER A 85 -17.70 26.05 1.01
CA SER A 85 -17.64 27.22 1.90
C SER A 85 -16.24 27.82 1.90
N PRO A 86 -16.08 29.15 1.81
CA PRO A 86 -14.78 29.80 1.93
C PRO A 86 -14.28 29.90 3.37
N GLU A 87 -15.15 29.63 4.37
CA GLU A 87 -14.88 29.90 5.79
C GLU A 87 -13.55 29.32 6.29
N PHE A 88 -13.19 28.09 5.87
CA PHE A 88 -11.92 27.48 6.29
C PHE A 88 -10.73 28.29 5.80
N LEU A 89 -10.73 28.72 4.55
CA LEU A 89 -9.65 29.52 3.95
C LEU A 89 -9.64 30.94 4.51
N GLU A 90 -10.81 31.57 4.71
CA GLU A 90 -10.94 32.88 5.34
C GLU A 90 -10.30 32.90 6.72
N ARG A 91 -10.59 31.89 7.55
CA ARG A 91 -9.96 31.71 8.87
C ARG A 91 -8.44 31.54 8.78
N LEU A 92 -7.94 30.85 7.75
CA LEU A 92 -6.49 30.74 7.53
C LEU A 92 -5.86 32.08 7.15
N TYR A 93 -6.52 32.88 6.32
CA TYR A 93 -6.03 34.21 5.92
C TYR A 93 -6.05 35.24 7.06
N GLU A 94 -7.03 35.13 7.95
CA GLU A 94 -7.12 36.00 9.15
C GLU A 94 -6.14 35.59 10.26
N ALA A 95 -5.67 34.33 10.25
CA ALA A 95 -4.76 33.82 11.26
C ALA A 95 -3.37 34.46 11.14
N ARG A 96 -2.75 34.73 12.29
CA ARG A 96 -1.35 35.15 12.31
C ARG A 96 -0.45 33.97 12.00
N PRO A 97 0.56 34.11 11.11
CA PRO A 97 1.56 33.08 10.89
C PRO A 97 2.23 32.64 12.19
N ALA A 98 2.31 31.35 12.42
CA ALA A 98 3.11 30.81 13.53
C ALA A 98 4.58 30.74 13.12
N GLU A 99 5.47 31.11 14.03
CA GLU A 99 6.89 30.90 13.84
C GLU A 99 7.22 29.40 13.89
N PRO A 100 8.25 28.94 13.14
CA PRO A 100 8.68 27.54 13.22
C PRO A 100 9.18 27.19 14.62
N GLU A 101 8.66 26.10 15.17
CA GLU A 101 9.15 25.58 16.44
C GLU A 101 10.41 24.72 16.22
N PRO A 102 11.58 25.10 16.75
CA PRO A 102 12.78 24.27 16.68
C PRO A 102 12.60 22.99 17.49
N VAL A 103 12.74 21.85 16.84
CA VAL A 103 12.60 20.54 17.49
C VAL A 103 13.81 19.65 17.21
N PRO A 104 14.15 18.71 18.09
CA PRO A 104 15.20 17.71 17.84
C PRO A 104 14.84 16.85 16.60
N ALA A 105 15.86 16.33 15.90
CA ALA A 105 15.65 15.48 14.72
C ALA A 105 14.78 14.24 14.99
N ALA A 106 14.87 13.68 16.19
CA ALA A 106 14.05 12.54 16.60
C ALA A 106 12.67 12.93 17.15
N HIS A 107 12.33 14.24 17.20
CA HIS A 107 11.00 14.66 17.64
C HIS A 107 9.91 14.05 16.74
N PRO A 108 8.84 13.47 17.30
CA PRO A 108 7.76 12.89 16.53
C PRO A 108 7.14 13.87 15.54
N LEU A 109 7.08 13.48 14.28
CA LEU A 109 6.42 14.23 13.20
C LEU A 109 4.97 13.79 13.03
N PHE A 110 4.80 12.48 12.90
CA PHE A 110 3.46 11.88 12.76
C PHE A 110 3.40 10.49 13.38
N LEU A 111 2.17 10.06 13.64
CA LEU A 111 1.82 8.71 14.03
C LEU A 111 0.87 8.12 13.00
N LEU A 112 1.21 6.95 12.42
CA LEU A 112 0.34 6.21 11.52
C LEU A 112 -0.19 4.95 12.20
N PRO A 113 -1.52 4.84 12.38
CA PRO A 113 -2.13 3.58 12.80
C PRO A 113 -1.99 2.52 11.70
N THR A 114 -1.44 1.36 12.02
CA THR A 114 -1.33 0.21 11.11
C THR A 114 -2.13 -0.95 11.66
N SER A 115 -2.72 -1.77 10.78
CA SER A 115 -3.36 -3.02 11.17
C SER A 115 -2.28 -4.02 11.58
N GLY A 116 -2.12 -4.23 12.89
CA GLY A 116 -1.21 -5.27 13.39
C GLY A 116 -1.75 -6.67 13.11
N SER A 117 -0.85 -7.64 12.89
CA SER A 117 -1.19 -9.07 12.76
C SER A 117 -1.92 -9.63 13.99
N THR A 118 -1.83 -8.96 15.13
CA THR A 118 -2.46 -9.34 16.40
C THR A 118 -3.87 -8.77 16.62
N GLY A 119 -4.46 -8.11 15.62
CA GLY A 119 -5.83 -7.56 15.70
C GLY A 119 -5.95 -6.20 16.39
N LYS A 120 -4.95 -5.74 17.17
CA LYS A 120 -4.92 -4.38 17.71
C LYS A 120 -4.08 -3.47 16.80
N PRO A 121 -4.55 -2.25 16.50
CA PRO A 121 -3.77 -1.30 15.74
C PRO A 121 -2.45 -0.97 16.45
N LYS A 122 -1.38 -0.86 15.67
CA LYS A 122 -0.07 -0.35 16.12
C LYS A 122 0.06 1.08 15.64
N GLY A 123 0.68 1.95 16.43
CA GLY A 123 1.05 3.31 16.03
C GLY A 123 2.51 3.38 15.63
N VAL A 124 2.80 3.54 14.36
CA VAL A 124 4.17 3.77 13.87
C VAL A 124 4.47 5.25 13.94
N VAL A 125 5.50 5.64 14.68
CA VAL A 125 5.90 7.04 14.87
C VAL A 125 7.15 7.34 14.07
N HIS A 126 7.10 8.33 13.20
CA HIS A 126 8.27 8.84 12.49
C HIS A 126 8.72 10.18 13.06
N GLY A 127 10.04 10.40 13.11
CA GLY A 127 10.65 11.65 13.55
C GLY A 127 10.91 12.60 12.39
N HIS A 128 11.19 13.87 12.70
CA HIS A 128 11.41 14.91 11.69
C HIS A 128 12.66 14.65 10.83
N GLY A 129 13.84 14.52 11.46
CA GLY A 129 15.10 14.60 10.72
C GLY A 129 15.39 13.40 9.84
N GLY A 130 15.47 12.21 10.43
CA GLY A 130 15.82 11.00 9.69
C GLY A 130 14.82 10.66 8.59
N TYR A 131 13.53 10.83 8.90
CA TYR A 131 12.46 10.61 7.92
C TYR A 131 12.58 11.54 6.70
N MET A 132 12.72 12.85 6.93
CA MET A 132 12.84 13.84 5.83
C MET A 132 14.05 13.58 4.94
N VAL A 133 15.20 13.23 5.53
CA VAL A 133 16.42 12.86 4.80
C VAL A 133 16.18 11.61 3.95
N GLY A 134 15.60 10.56 4.52
CA GLY A 134 15.39 9.30 3.83
C GLY A 134 14.40 9.40 2.68
N VAL A 135 13.26 10.09 2.88
CA VAL A 135 12.25 10.23 1.81
C VAL A 135 12.73 11.14 0.68
N ALA A 136 13.44 12.23 0.99
CA ALA A 136 14.02 13.10 -0.03
C ALA A 136 15.11 12.38 -0.84
N TRP A 137 15.99 11.63 -0.16
CA TRP A 137 17.00 10.80 -0.82
C TRP A 137 16.35 9.77 -1.76
N ALA A 138 15.34 9.05 -1.28
CA ALA A 138 14.65 8.04 -2.08
C ALA A 138 13.95 8.64 -3.30
N LEU A 139 13.25 9.77 -3.14
CA LEU A 139 12.59 10.42 -4.27
C LEU A 139 13.58 10.86 -5.35
N ARG A 140 14.73 11.37 -4.95
CA ARG A 140 15.79 11.82 -5.86
C ARG A 140 16.51 10.66 -6.55
N HIS A 141 16.83 9.58 -5.84
CA HIS A 141 17.74 8.55 -6.33
C HIS A 141 17.04 7.24 -6.74
N VAL A 142 15.88 6.91 -6.17
CA VAL A 142 15.11 5.71 -6.54
C VAL A 142 14.07 6.06 -7.61
N PHE A 143 13.33 7.16 -7.41
CA PHE A 143 12.30 7.60 -8.35
C PHE A 143 12.80 8.69 -9.31
N ASP A 144 14.06 9.11 -9.15
CA ASP A 144 14.77 10.00 -10.06
C ASP A 144 14.04 11.31 -10.37
N LEU A 145 13.27 11.86 -9.41
CA LEU A 145 12.56 13.13 -9.59
C LEU A 145 13.54 14.28 -9.78
N LYS A 146 13.33 15.05 -10.84
CA LYS A 146 14.13 16.25 -11.16
C LYS A 146 13.43 17.50 -10.65
N PRO A 147 14.19 18.59 -10.41
CA PRO A 147 13.60 19.88 -10.08
C PRO A 147 12.59 20.35 -11.17
N GLY A 148 11.41 20.79 -10.72
CA GLY A 148 10.35 21.25 -11.61
C GLY A 148 9.44 20.16 -12.18
N GLU A 149 9.80 18.86 -12.02
CA GLU A 149 8.92 17.75 -12.43
C GLU A 149 7.69 17.61 -11.52
N VAL A 150 6.64 17.03 -12.08
CA VAL A 150 5.39 16.71 -11.39
C VAL A 150 5.36 15.26 -10.96
N PHE A 151 5.21 15.04 -9.66
CA PHE A 151 5.06 13.73 -9.05
C PHE A 151 3.60 13.46 -8.69
N HIS A 152 3.11 12.29 -9.02
CA HIS A 152 1.80 11.82 -8.59
C HIS A 152 1.90 10.46 -7.91
N THR A 153 1.17 10.29 -6.81
CA THR A 153 0.90 8.96 -6.25
C THR A 153 -0.60 8.70 -6.17
N THR A 154 -1.00 7.45 -6.46
CA THR A 154 -2.38 7.02 -6.29
C THR A 154 -2.72 6.63 -4.84
N ALA A 155 -1.75 6.73 -3.93
CA ALA A 155 -1.95 6.49 -2.51
C ALA A 155 -2.46 7.74 -1.78
N ASP A 156 -3.46 7.57 -0.93
CA ASP A 156 -3.96 8.65 -0.08
C ASP A 156 -2.95 9.12 0.96
N LEU A 157 -3.08 10.38 1.39
CA LEU A 157 -2.22 10.98 2.42
C LEU A 157 -2.27 10.26 3.77
N PHE A 158 -3.28 9.49 4.09
CA PHE A 158 -3.33 8.72 5.33
C PHE A 158 -2.49 7.42 5.30
N TRP A 159 -1.93 7.04 4.16
CA TRP A 159 -0.95 5.97 4.05
C TRP A 159 0.48 6.51 4.10
N ILE A 160 1.44 5.65 4.53
CA ILE A 160 2.85 6.06 4.56
C ILE A 160 3.35 6.48 3.17
N VAL A 161 2.89 5.83 2.08
CA VAL A 161 3.25 6.21 0.70
C VAL A 161 2.79 7.63 0.39
N GLY A 162 1.56 7.99 0.77
CA GLY A 162 1.04 9.34 0.60
C GLY A 162 1.79 10.37 1.44
N HIS A 163 2.10 10.07 2.72
CA HIS A 163 2.94 10.93 3.54
C HIS A 163 4.30 11.16 2.90
N SER A 164 5.01 10.07 2.60
CA SER A 164 6.39 10.13 2.11
C SER A 164 6.50 10.77 0.74
N PHE A 165 5.69 10.33 -0.21
CA PHE A 165 5.84 10.67 -1.63
C PHE A 165 4.67 11.46 -2.22
N GLY A 166 3.53 11.47 -1.56
CA GLY A 166 2.42 12.37 -1.91
C GLY A 166 2.56 13.77 -1.32
N LEU A 167 3.37 13.96 -0.28
CA LEU A 167 3.51 15.25 0.37
C LEU A 167 4.97 15.64 0.64
N TYR A 168 5.65 14.95 1.60
CA TYR A 168 6.89 15.48 2.15
C TYR A 168 8.04 15.50 1.14
N ALA A 169 8.33 14.40 0.48
CA ALA A 169 9.51 14.30 -0.39
C ALA A 169 9.45 15.23 -1.62
N PRO A 170 8.33 15.33 -2.38
CA PRO A 170 8.25 16.25 -3.51
C PRO A 170 8.49 17.70 -3.10
N LEU A 171 7.89 18.15 -2.00
CA LEU A 171 8.02 19.51 -1.52
C LEU A 171 9.43 19.81 -1.00
N LEU A 172 10.09 18.84 -0.35
CA LEU A 172 11.49 18.96 0.09
C LEU A 172 12.47 19.14 -1.08
N LEU A 173 12.16 18.55 -2.24
CA LEU A 173 12.99 18.66 -3.45
C LEU A 173 12.59 19.82 -4.37
N GLY A 174 11.60 20.63 -3.99
CA GLY A 174 11.09 21.73 -4.84
C GLY A 174 10.33 21.24 -6.07
N GLY A 175 9.82 20.02 -6.05
CA GLY A 175 8.95 19.46 -7.06
C GLY A 175 7.47 19.82 -6.82
N THR A 176 6.63 19.44 -7.78
CA THR A 176 5.18 19.58 -7.67
C THR A 176 4.56 18.24 -7.29
N SER A 177 3.74 18.21 -6.23
CA SER A 177 2.92 17.07 -5.89
C SER A 177 1.49 17.24 -6.39
N LEU A 178 0.99 16.27 -7.14
CA LEU A 178 -0.38 16.24 -7.62
C LEU A 178 -1.25 15.41 -6.67
N LEU A 179 -2.22 16.06 -6.02
CA LEU A 179 -3.25 15.41 -5.21
C LEU A 179 -4.51 15.21 -6.05
N VAL A 180 -5.08 14.01 -6.05
CA VAL A 180 -6.30 13.68 -6.79
C VAL A 180 -7.30 13.02 -5.85
N GLU A 181 -8.46 13.65 -5.70
CA GLU A 181 -9.56 13.14 -4.88
C GLU A 181 -10.45 12.21 -5.72
N ASP A 182 -9.88 11.17 -6.29
CA ASP A 182 -10.66 10.13 -6.98
C ASP A 182 -9.79 8.88 -7.23
N ARG A 183 -10.43 7.84 -7.75
CA ARG A 183 -9.76 6.59 -8.10
C ARG A 183 -9.17 6.64 -9.51
N PRO A 184 -8.06 5.92 -9.76
CA PRO A 184 -7.46 5.82 -11.09
C PRO A 184 -8.39 5.23 -12.16
N ASP A 185 -9.35 4.37 -11.76
CA ASP A 185 -10.30 3.74 -12.67
C ASP A 185 -11.59 4.56 -12.90
N HIS A 186 -11.71 5.75 -12.32
CA HIS A 186 -12.88 6.61 -12.45
C HIS A 186 -12.59 7.91 -13.23
N PRO A 187 -13.51 8.36 -14.10
CA PRO A 187 -14.70 7.65 -14.62
C PRO A 187 -14.33 6.49 -15.54
N SER A 188 -13.09 6.44 -16.01
CA SER A 188 -12.52 5.35 -16.81
C SER A 188 -10.99 5.37 -16.72
N PRO A 189 -10.30 4.27 -17.02
CA PRO A 189 -8.84 4.26 -17.18
C PRO A 189 -8.34 5.24 -18.24
N GLY A 190 -9.11 5.47 -19.30
CA GLY A 190 -8.79 6.49 -20.30
C GLY A 190 -8.69 7.89 -19.73
N ALA A 191 -9.63 8.28 -18.86
CA ALA A 191 -9.60 9.55 -18.16
C ALA A 191 -8.40 9.69 -17.22
N PHE A 192 -7.90 8.59 -16.65
CA PHE A 192 -6.68 8.61 -15.86
C PHE A 192 -5.46 8.95 -16.71
N TYR A 193 -5.30 8.31 -17.88
CA TYR A 193 -4.21 8.63 -18.81
C TYR A 193 -4.28 10.09 -19.29
N GLU A 194 -5.47 10.59 -19.65
CA GLU A 194 -5.69 11.97 -20.04
C GLU A 194 -5.33 12.96 -18.94
N ARG A 195 -5.66 12.62 -17.68
CA ARG A 195 -5.29 13.44 -16.51
C ARG A 195 -3.79 13.51 -16.33
N LEU A 196 -3.09 12.37 -16.39
CA LEU A 196 -1.63 12.33 -16.29
C LEU A 196 -0.96 13.18 -17.37
N ALA A 197 -1.43 13.06 -18.62
CA ALA A 197 -0.91 13.84 -19.74
C ALA A 197 -1.21 15.35 -19.61
N HIS A 198 -2.46 15.70 -19.28
CA HIS A 198 -2.92 17.10 -19.19
C HIS A 198 -2.21 17.86 -18.06
N LEU A 199 -1.96 17.18 -16.94
CA LEU A 199 -1.29 17.76 -15.76
C LEU A 199 0.23 17.60 -15.81
N GLY A 200 0.77 17.05 -16.88
CA GLY A 200 2.21 16.93 -17.09
C GLY A 200 2.91 16.11 -16.04
N VAL A 201 2.32 14.99 -15.62
CA VAL A 201 2.92 14.10 -14.63
C VAL A 201 4.14 13.40 -15.22
N ASP A 202 5.31 13.60 -14.61
CA ASP A 202 6.58 12.99 -15.04
C ASP A 202 6.85 11.65 -14.37
N VAL A 203 6.51 11.55 -13.07
CA VAL A 203 6.74 10.36 -12.25
C VAL A 203 5.46 9.94 -11.53
N LEU A 204 5.06 8.70 -11.75
CA LEU A 204 3.90 8.07 -11.09
C LEU A 204 4.40 7.01 -10.08
N LEU A 205 3.90 7.06 -8.85
CA LEU A 205 4.02 5.96 -7.87
C LEU A 205 2.64 5.36 -7.61
N THR A 206 2.50 4.06 -7.87
CA THR A 206 1.20 3.40 -7.77
C THR A 206 1.35 1.97 -7.22
N SER A 207 0.26 1.20 -7.20
CA SER A 207 0.30 -0.21 -6.81
C SER A 207 0.19 -1.14 -8.03
N PRO A 208 0.68 -2.39 -7.93
CA PRO A 208 0.45 -3.40 -8.96
C PRO A 208 -1.03 -3.61 -9.28
N ALA A 209 -1.91 -3.44 -8.29
CA ALA A 209 -3.36 -3.52 -8.48
C ALA A 209 -3.87 -2.47 -9.47
N VAL A 210 -3.44 -1.23 -9.34
CA VAL A 210 -3.79 -0.15 -10.28
C VAL A 210 -3.26 -0.47 -11.67
N LEU A 211 -1.99 -0.90 -11.79
CA LEU A 211 -1.40 -1.27 -13.09
C LEU A 211 -2.18 -2.42 -13.77
N ARG A 212 -2.61 -3.43 -13.00
CA ARG A 212 -3.50 -4.50 -13.50
C ARG A 212 -4.84 -3.97 -13.99
N THR A 213 -5.45 -3.05 -13.24
CA THR A 213 -6.71 -2.42 -13.61
C THR A 213 -6.57 -1.62 -14.92
N LEU A 214 -5.51 -0.83 -15.03
CA LEU A 214 -5.23 -0.07 -16.26
C LEU A 214 -5.03 -1.00 -17.46
N ARG A 215 -4.27 -2.09 -17.29
CA ARG A 215 -4.07 -3.10 -18.33
C ARG A 215 -5.38 -3.77 -18.76
N ARG A 216 -6.23 -4.13 -17.81
CA ARG A 216 -7.49 -4.85 -18.07
C ARG A 216 -8.51 -4.02 -18.83
N HIS A 217 -8.57 -2.73 -18.57
CA HIS A 217 -9.70 -1.88 -18.97
C HIS A 217 -9.35 -0.82 -20.01
N GLY A 218 -8.09 -0.67 -20.40
CA GLY A 218 -7.71 0.42 -21.28
C GLY A 218 -6.68 0.06 -22.31
N GLU A 219 -6.84 0.61 -23.52
CA GLU A 219 -5.71 0.84 -24.39
C GLU A 219 -4.84 1.90 -23.73
N ALA A 220 -3.56 1.59 -23.52
CA ALA A 220 -2.62 2.54 -22.99
C ALA A 220 -2.51 3.73 -23.95
N ARG A 221 -2.53 4.94 -23.39
CA ARG A 221 -2.41 6.18 -24.15
C ARG A 221 -1.12 6.89 -23.75
N PRO A 222 -0.47 7.60 -24.68
CA PRO A 222 0.70 8.41 -24.34
C PRO A 222 0.39 9.38 -23.20
N THR A 223 1.18 9.35 -22.14
CA THR A 223 0.99 10.22 -20.96
C THR A 223 2.10 11.24 -20.77
N GLY A 224 3.24 11.05 -21.43
CA GLY A 224 4.45 11.81 -21.12
C GLY A 224 5.21 11.31 -19.88
N LEU A 225 4.68 10.30 -19.16
CA LEU A 225 5.36 9.71 -18.01
C LEU A 225 6.75 9.22 -18.38
N ARG A 226 7.73 9.58 -17.57
CA ARG A 226 9.11 9.10 -17.68
C ARG A 226 9.31 7.84 -16.84
N LEU A 227 8.64 7.76 -15.68
CA LEU A 227 8.79 6.67 -14.74
C LEU A 227 7.46 6.29 -14.09
N ALA A 228 7.22 4.98 -13.94
CA ALA A 228 6.11 4.41 -13.21
C ALA A 228 6.62 3.46 -12.10
N ALA A 229 6.63 3.93 -10.87
CA ALA A 229 7.05 3.14 -9.72
C ALA A 229 5.88 2.33 -9.13
N SER A 230 6.20 1.16 -8.57
CA SER A 230 5.23 0.22 -8.01
C SER A 230 5.59 -0.18 -6.60
N VAL A 231 4.61 -0.14 -5.68
CA VAL A 231 4.78 -0.49 -4.27
C VAL A 231 3.52 -1.11 -3.66
N GLY A 232 3.69 -1.84 -2.57
CA GLY A 232 2.61 -2.37 -1.73
C GLY A 232 2.22 -3.82 -1.99
N GLU A 233 2.51 -4.34 -3.18
CA GLU A 233 2.35 -5.76 -3.56
C GLU A 233 3.55 -6.19 -4.40
N VAL A 234 3.68 -7.48 -4.65
CA VAL A 234 4.68 -8.01 -5.59
C VAL A 234 4.30 -7.62 -7.02
N LEU A 235 5.21 -6.98 -7.73
CA LEU A 235 5.05 -6.66 -9.15
C LEU A 235 5.40 -7.88 -10.00
N SER A 236 4.40 -8.49 -10.64
CA SER A 236 4.65 -9.65 -11.50
C SER A 236 5.50 -9.28 -12.72
N PRO A 237 6.32 -10.22 -13.24
CA PRO A 237 7.12 -9.98 -14.45
C PRO A 237 6.29 -9.52 -15.64
N GLU A 238 5.05 -9.99 -15.73
CA GLU A 238 4.12 -9.66 -16.81
C GLU A 238 3.64 -8.21 -16.73
N ILE A 239 3.24 -7.75 -15.54
CA ILE A 239 2.82 -6.36 -15.33
C ILE A 239 4.01 -5.42 -15.46
N TRP A 240 5.21 -5.84 -15.02
CA TRP A 240 6.44 -5.07 -15.23
C TRP A 240 6.71 -4.82 -16.72
N ARG A 241 6.64 -5.88 -17.57
CA ARG A 241 6.85 -5.76 -19.03
C ARG A 241 5.78 -4.89 -19.66
N TRP A 242 4.50 -5.11 -19.32
CA TRP A 242 3.40 -4.30 -19.81
C TRP A 242 3.58 -2.81 -19.47
N THR A 243 3.97 -2.50 -18.23
CA THR A 243 4.22 -1.12 -17.79
C THR A 243 5.34 -0.48 -18.63
N ARG A 244 6.41 -1.22 -18.88
CA ARG A 244 7.51 -0.74 -19.71
C ARG A 244 7.14 -0.47 -21.17
N GLU A 245 6.31 -1.33 -21.73
CA GLU A 245 5.92 -1.25 -23.14
C GLU A 245 4.85 -0.17 -23.40
N HIS A 246 3.97 0.05 -22.42
CA HIS A 246 2.75 0.82 -22.63
C HIS A 246 2.60 2.07 -21.77
N LEU A 247 3.38 2.23 -20.72
CA LEU A 247 3.19 3.34 -19.79
C LEU A 247 4.49 4.15 -19.59
N ALA A 248 5.49 3.59 -18.94
CA ALA A 248 6.76 4.25 -18.62
C ALA A 248 7.80 3.25 -18.13
N TRP A 249 9.03 3.72 -17.83
CA TRP A 249 10.05 2.87 -17.19
C TRP A 249 9.59 2.41 -15.82
N PRO A 250 9.48 1.09 -15.56
CA PRO A 250 8.98 0.60 -14.28
C PRO A 250 10.11 0.54 -13.24
N VAL A 251 9.79 0.98 -12.03
CA VAL A 251 10.64 0.84 -10.85
C VAL A 251 9.87 0.10 -9.78
N ASP A 252 10.27 -1.13 -9.47
CA ASP A 252 9.73 -1.85 -8.32
C ASP A 252 10.49 -1.49 -7.05
N ASN A 253 9.80 -1.46 -5.91
CA ASN A 253 10.42 -1.17 -4.64
C ASN A 253 9.65 -1.83 -3.47
N TRP A 254 10.40 -2.20 -2.44
CA TRP A 254 9.85 -2.79 -1.22
C TRP A 254 10.28 -2.01 0.01
N TRP A 255 9.35 -1.79 0.89
CA TRP A 255 9.50 -1.21 2.22
C TRP A 255 8.23 -1.41 3.05
N GLN A 256 8.26 -0.94 4.28
CA GLN A 256 7.16 -1.04 5.23
C GLN A 256 6.89 0.34 5.84
N THR A 257 5.72 0.52 6.46
CA THR A 257 5.39 1.76 7.18
C THR A 257 6.47 2.12 8.17
N GLU A 258 7.01 1.13 8.87
CA GLU A 258 8.07 1.26 9.87
C GLU A 258 9.39 1.79 9.30
N LEU A 259 9.65 1.58 8.02
CA LEU A 259 10.88 2.01 7.34
C LEU A 259 10.78 3.42 6.76
N GLY A 260 9.57 3.93 6.53
CA GLY A 260 9.29 5.29 6.02
C GLY A 260 9.67 5.58 4.57
N ALA A 261 10.61 4.81 4.01
CA ALA A 261 11.10 4.93 2.64
C ALA A 261 11.53 3.56 2.09
N PRO A 262 11.73 3.40 0.76
CA PRO A 262 12.24 2.18 0.14
C PRO A 262 13.52 1.66 0.78
N ALA A 263 13.55 0.35 1.04
CA ALA A 263 14.71 -0.38 1.52
C ALA A 263 15.35 -1.23 0.42
N LEU A 264 14.53 -1.83 -0.44
CA LEU A 264 14.95 -2.56 -1.64
C LEU A 264 14.32 -1.91 -2.86
N ALA A 265 15.09 -1.71 -3.92
CA ALA A 265 14.59 -1.19 -5.19
C ALA A 265 15.59 -1.45 -6.34
N THR A 266 15.12 -1.25 -7.57
CA THR A 266 15.99 -1.14 -8.75
C THR A 266 15.82 0.24 -9.37
N PRO A 267 16.62 1.25 -8.95
CA PRO A 267 16.61 2.57 -9.59
C PRO A 267 16.91 2.47 -11.10
N PRO A 268 16.49 3.45 -11.92
CA PRO A 268 16.67 3.41 -13.39
C PRO A 268 18.13 3.26 -13.85
N ALA A 269 19.09 3.61 -13.01
CA ALA A 269 20.52 3.49 -13.29
C ALA A 269 21.07 2.05 -13.21
N LEU A 270 20.28 1.12 -12.65
CA LEU A 270 20.68 -0.27 -12.46
C LEU A 270 19.89 -1.22 -13.39
N PRO A 271 20.47 -2.36 -13.75
CA PRO A 271 19.75 -3.39 -14.50
C PRO A 271 18.52 -3.87 -13.72
N ALA A 272 17.36 -3.90 -14.37
CA ALA A 272 16.14 -4.40 -13.75
C ALA A 272 15.92 -5.87 -14.07
N LYS A 273 15.49 -6.64 -13.06
CA LYS A 273 15.09 -8.05 -13.21
C LYS A 273 13.59 -8.16 -12.92
N PRO A 274 12.73 -8.33 -13.96
CA PRO A 274 11.29 -8.50 -13.75
C PRO A 274 10.99 -9.66 -12.78
N GLY A 275 10.18 -9.37 -11.75
CA GLY A 275 9.87 -10.33 -10.67
C GLY A 275 10.78 -10.26 -9.45
N HIS A 276 11.83 -9.44 -9.51
CA HIS A 276 12.65 -9.08 -8.35
C HIS A 276 12.41 -7.62 -7.99
N VAL A 277 12.27 -7.36 -6.71
CA VAL A 277 12.04 -6.00 -6.21
C VAL A 277 13.30 -5.13 -6.32
N GLY A 278 14.48 -5.75 -6.35
CA GLY A 278 15.74 -5.07 -6.54
C GLY A 278 16.81 -5.40 -5.50
N LEU A 279 17.75 -4.48 -5.37
CA LEU A 279 18.91 -4.55 -4.49
C LEU A 279 18.66 -3.74 -3.20
N PRO A 280 19.41 -4.04 -2.10
CA PRO A 280 19.43 -3.17 -0.93
C PRO A 280 19.93 -1.78 -1.30
N LEU A 281 19.22 -0.76 -0.85
CA LEU A 281 19.60 0.63 -1.08
C LEU A 281 20.73 1.05 -0.12
N PRO A 282 21.53 2.07 -0.46
CA PRO A 282 22.57 2.58 0.41
C PRO A 282 22.09 2.84 1.85
N GLY A 283 22.81 2.28 2.82
CA GLY A 283 22.45 2.34 4.24
C GLY A 283 21.48 1.25 4.70
N VAL A 284 21.07 0.34 3.83
CA VAL A 284 20.26 -0.84 4.16
C VAL A 284 21.11 -2.10 4.04
N GLU A 285 21.09 -2.94 5.08
CA GLU A 285 21.70 -4.28 5.05
C GLU A 285 20.59 -5.32 5.09
N ALA A 286 20.24 -5.87 3.94
CA ALA A 286 19.22 -6.92 3.82
C ALA A 286 19.86 -8.31 3.74
N ARG A 287 19.21 -9.29 4.37
CA ARG A 287 19.64 -10.70 4.37
C ARG A 287 18.42 -11.61 4.35
N VAL A 288 18.61 -12.81 3.77
CA VAL A 288 17.67 -13.92 3.91
C VAL A 288 18.23 -14.87 4.95
N VAL A 289 17.44 -15.20 5.98
CA VAL A 289 17.87 -15.99 7.13
C VAL A 289 16.87 -17.11 7.45
N ASP A 290 17.33 -18.12 8.21
CA ASP A 290 16.46 -19.13 8.80
C ASP A 290 15.70 -18.62 10.04
N GLU A 291 14.96 -19.50 10.72
CA GLU A 291 14.18 -19.18 11.92
C GLU A 291 15.06 -18.73 13.11
N GLU A 292 16.33 -19.16 13.14
CA GLU A 292 17.34 -18.81 14.14
C GLU A 292 18.13 -17.54 13.81
N GLY A 293 17.91 -16.95 12.62
CA GLY A 293 18.60 -15.74 12.16
C GLY A 293 19.96 -16.00 11.50
N ARG A 294 20.27 -17.25 11.13
CA ARG A 294 21.49 -17.60 10.40
C ARG A 294 21.31 -17.30 8.91
N PRO A 295 22.29 -16.66 8.26
CA PRO A 295 22.22 -16.38 6.82
C PRO A 295 22.06 -17.65 5.97
N LEU A 296 21.19 -17.59 4.98
CA LEU A 296 20.97 -18.63 4.00
C LEU A 296 21.74 -18.32 2.70
N PRO A 297 22.19 -19.32 1.95
CA PRO A 297 22.85 -19.12 0.66
C PRO A 297 21.87 -18.58 -0.39
N PRO A 298 22.38 -17.92 -1.45
CA PRO A 298 21.55 -17.48 -2.58
C PRO A 298 20.67 -18.60 -3.13
N GLY A 299 19.48 -18.27 -3.61
CA GLY A 299 18.48 -19.21 -4.09
C GLY A 299 17.65 -19.88 -2.98
N SER A 300 17.98 -19.64 -1.71
CA SER A 300 17.22 -20.19 -0.59
C SER A 300 16.09 -19.25 -0.17
N LYS A 301 14.93 -19.83 0.19
CA LYS A 301 13.80 -19.10 0.75
C LYS A 301 13.93 -18.99 2.27
N GLY A 302 13.74 -17.80 2.81
CA GLY A 302 13.85 -17.58 4.24
C GLY A 302 13.24 -16.24 4.66
N HIS A 303 13.44 -15.88 5.91
CA HIS A 303 12.96 -14.62 6.46
C HIS A 303 13.81 -13.47 5.94
N LEU A 304 13.15 -12.42 5.44
CA LEU A 304 13.82 -11.16 5.14
C LEU A 304 14.08 -10.41 6.45
N VAL A 305 15.34 -10.13 6.72
CA VAL A 305 15.77 -9.32 7.85
C VAL A 305 16.68 -8.19 7.42
N LEU A 306 16.70 -7.11 8.20
CA LEU A 306 17.59 -5.97 7.96
C LEU A 306 18.54 -5.80 9.15
N GLY A 307 19.85 -5.70 8.90
CA GLY A 307 20.88 -5.33 9.87
C GLY A 307 20.92 -3.81 10.07
N ALA A 308 20.69 -3.07 8.98
CA ALA A 308 20.53 -1.62 8.98
C ALA A 308 19.31 -1.24 8.11
N THR A 309 18.57 -0.20 8.51
CA THR A 309 17.24 0.14 7.96
C THR A 309 17.20 1.49 7.23
N GLY A 310 18.31 2.20 7.19
CA GLY A 310 18.35 3.56 6.65
C GLY A 310 17.80 4.64 7.61
N PRO A 311 17.89 5.93 7.22
CA PRO A 311 17.58 7.04 8.12
C PRO A 311 16.09 7.28 8.35
N ALA A 312 15.21 6.85 7.44
CA ALA A 312 13.76 7.08 7.55
C ALA A 312 13.04 6.12 8.51
N HIS A 313 13.77 5.20 9.14
CA HIS A 313 13.20 4.24 10.08
C HIS A 313 12.43 4.94 11.22
N MET A 314 11.31 4.34 11.65
CA MET A 314 10.48 4.83 12.76
C MET A 314 11.32 5.10 14.02
N VAL A 315 10.91 6.11 14.76
CA VAL A 315 11.54 6.45 16.06
C VAL A 315 10.86 5.74 17.23
N ASP A 316 9.60 5.32 17.06
CA ASP A 316 8.85 4.59 18.09
C ASP A 316 7.75 3.71 17.47
N LEU A 317 7.33 2.69 18.21
CA LEU A 317 6.24 1.78 17.86
C LEU A 317 5.29 1.61 19.06
N GLN A 318 4.16 2.27 19.01
CA GLN A 318 3.14 2.20 20.06
C GLN A 318 2.24 0.97 19.91
N GLY A 319 1.99 0.26 21.00
CA GLY A 319 1.04 -0.86 21.04
C GLY A 319 1.45 -2.13 20.30
N GLY A 320 2.73 -2.25 19.87
CA GLY A 320 3.27 -3.40 19.16
C GLY A 320 4.48 -4.04 19.85
N ARG A 321 4.85 -5.25 19.42
CA ARG A 321 6.14 -5.85 19.78
C ARG A 321 7.21 -5.25 18.87
N SER A 322 8.38 -4.94 19.46
CA SER A 322 9.54 -4.52 18.67
C SER A 322 9.86 -5.56 17.59
N PRO A 323 10.04 -5.16 16.33
CA PRO A 323 10.49 -6.05 15.28
C PRO A 323 11.98 -6.40 15.37
N TRP A 324 12.72 -5.74 16.26
CA TRP A 324 14.14 -6.01 16.47
C TRP A 324 14.36 -7.21 17.38
N ARG A 325 15.12 -8.22 16.90
CA ARG A 325 15.51 -9.41 17.64
C ARG A 325 16.94 -9.76 17.28
N GLY A 326 17.81 -9.96 18.27
CA GLY A 326 19.21 -10.31 18.06
C GLY A 326 19.98 -9.33 17.19
N GLY A 327 19.66 -8.04 17.26
CA GLY A 327 20.28 -6.99 16.42
C GLY A 327 19.79 -6.92 14.98
N LEU A 328 18.79 -7.74 14.61
CA LEU A 328 18.17 -7.76 13.28
C LEU A 328 16.73 -7.26 13.35
N TYR A 329 16.35 -6.44 12.37
CA TYR A 329 14.96 -6.05 12.13
C TYR A 329 14.28 -7.15 11.32
N TRP A 330 13.31 -7.83 11.92
CA TRP A 330 12.51 -8.89 11.30
C TRP A 330 11.30 -8.29 10.61
N THR A 331 11.32 -8.33 9.30
CA THR A 331 10.29 -7.67 8.48
C THR A 331 8.93 -8.38 8.51
N GLY A 332 8.92 -9.67 8.84
CA GLY A 332 7.74 -10.53 8.70
C GLY A 332 7.43 -10.90 7.25
N ASP A 333 8.34 -10.64 6.32
CA ASP A 333 8.25 -11.08 4.94
C ASP A 333 9.17 -12.27 4.68
N LEU A 334 8.71 -13.17 3.80
CA LEU A 334 9.51 -14.24 3.23
C LEU A 334 10.13 -13.73 1.92
N ALA A 335 11.40 -14.04 1.72
CA ALA A 335 12.13 -13.63 0.52
C ALA A 335 13.12 -14.69 0.06
N GLU A 336 13.62 -14.49 -1.14
CA GLU A 336 14.75 -15.19 -1.76
C GLU A 336 15.70 -14.15 -2.33
N MET A 337 17.00 -14.38 -2.25
CA MET A 337 18.03 -13.54 -2.85
C MET A 337 18.78 -14.37 -3.89
N ASP A 338 18.97 -13.83 -5.10
CA ASP A 338 19.75 -14.52 -6.13
C ASP A 338 21.25 -14.30 -5.96
N GLU A 339 22.06 -14.96 -6.83
CA GLU A 339 23.52 -14.87 -6.82
C GLU A 339 24.07 -13.45 -7.13
N GLU A 340 23.27 -12.60 -7.77
CA GLU A 340 23.60 -11.21 -8.05
C GLU A 340 23.14 -10.24 -6.95
N GLY A 341 22.49 -10.76 -5.88
CA GLY A 341 22.02 -9.99 -4.74
C GLY A 341 20.64 -9.36 -4.91
N TYR A 342 19.89 -9.70 -5.98
CA TYR A 342 18.52 -9.21 -6.16
C TYR A 342 17.56 -10.01 -5.30
N PHE A 343 16.65 -9.28 -4.63
CA PHE A 343 15.64 -9.86 -3.78
C PHE A 343 14.32 -10.07 -4.50
N ARG A 344 13.68 -11.20 -4.23
CA ARG A 344 12.31 -11.51 -4.61
C ARG A 344 11.49 -11.70 -3.33
N ILE A 345 10.41 -10.93 -3.20
CA ILE A 345 9.48 -11.05 -2.06
C ILE A 345 8.46 -12.14 -2.40
N LEU A 346 8.27 -13.09 -1.48
CA LEU A 346 7.41 -14.25 -1.67
C LEU A 346 6.07 -14.13 -0.93
N GLY A 347 5.97 -13.17 0.00
CA GLY A 347 4.77 -12.87 0.77
C GLY A 347 5.06 -12.69 2.26
N ARG A 348 4.00 -12.56 3.05
CA ARG A 348 4.10 -12.48 4.51
C ARG A 348 4.41 -13.85 5.11
N THR A 349 5.30 -13.91 6.08
CA THR A 349 5.65 -15.18 6.77
C THR A 349 4.43 -15.85 7.40
N GLU A 350 3.49 -15.08 7.92
CA GLU A 350 2.24 -15.57 8.51
C GLU A 350 1.21 -16.04 7.46
N GLU A 351 1.36 -15.66 6.18
CA GLU A 351 0.50 -16.07 5.07
C GLU A 351 1.08 -17.24 4.27
N VAL A 352 2.30 -17.69 4.60
CA VAL A 352 2.96 -18.83 3.92
C VAL A 352 2.11 -20.09 4.05
N ILE A 353 1.84 -20.73 2.94
CA ILE A 353 1.06 -21.96 2.84
C ILE A 353 1.99 -23.15 3.10
N LYS A 354 1.69 -23.91 4.15
CA LYS A 354 2.50 -25.07 4.57
C LYS A 354 1.91 -26.36 4.01
N VAL A 355 2.39 -26.77 2.85
CA VAL A 355 1.95 -27.98 2.15
C VAL A 355 2.97 -29.10 2.40
N GLY A 356 2.72 -29.97 3.36
CA GLY A 356 3.71 -30.96 3.81
C GLY A 356 4.98 -30.26 4.31
N GLU A 357 6.13 -30.60 3.73
CA GLU A 357 7.40 -29.94 4.02
C GLU A 357 7.62 -28.64 3.21
N ALA A 358 6.83 -28.44 2.16
CA ALA A 358 6.97 -27.27 1.30
C ALA A 358 6.37 -26.01 1.94
N ARG A 359 7.08 -24.91 1.82
CA ARG A 359 6.64 -23.56 2.19
C ARG A 359 6.44 -22.75 0.91
N ILE A 360 5.19 -22.43 0.59
CA ILE A 360 4.80 -21.77 -0.64
C ILE A 360 4.27 -20.38 -0.31
N GLY A 361 4.90 -19.35 -0.86
CA GLY A 361 4.41 -17.98 -0.71
C GLY A 361 3.14 -17.75 -1.54
N PRO A 362 2.08 -17.13 -1.00
CA PRO A 362 0.90 -16.78 -1.78
C PRO A 362 1.24 -16.05 -3.09
N ALA A 363 2.21 -15.13 -3.04
CA ALA A 363 2.65 -14.37 -4.20
C ALA A 363 3.26 -15.24 -5.32
N GLU A 364 3.86 -16.39 -4.99
CA GLU A 364 4.39 -17.33 -5.99
C GLU A 364 3.25 -17.98 -6.79
N VAL A 365 2.21 -18.41 -6.08
CA VAL A 365 1.01 -19.00 -6.70
C VAL A 365 0.29 -17.97 -7.57
N GLU A 366 0.11 -16.77 -7.03
CA GLU A 366 -0.55 -15.66 -7.70
C GLU A 366 0.21 -15.22 -8.96
N ALA A 367 1.54 -15.13 -8.88
CA ALA A 367 2.38 -14.78 -10.03
C ALA A 367 2.23 -15.81 -11.17
N VAL A 368 2.18 -17.10 -10.84
CA VAL A 368 1.94 -18.15 -11.82
C VAL A 368 0.56 -18.01 -12.45
N LEU A 369 -0.49 -17.84 -11.64
CA LEU A 369 -1.86 -17.68 -12.14
C LEU A 369 -2.00 -16.48 -13.07
N LEU A 370 -1.34 -15.36 -12.76
CA LEU A 370 -1.38 -14.13 -13.55
C LEU A 370 -0.69 -14.27 -14.92
N THR A 371 0.14 -15.30 -15.16
CA THR A 371 0.68 -15.61 -16.50
C THR A 371 -0.36 -16.28 -17.41
N HIS A 372 -1.44 -16.79 -16.84
CA HIS A 372 -2.49 -17.44 -17.65
C HIS A 372 -3.39 -16.39 -18.32
N PRO A 373 -3.62 -16.43 -19.65
CA PRO A 373 -4.28 -15.35 -20.40
C PRO A 373 -5.75 -15.12 -20.00
N GLN A 374 -6.39 -16.08 -19.35
CA GLN A 374 -7.77 -15.96 -18.88
C GLN A 374 -7.89 -15.45 -17.43
N VAL A 375 -6.78 -15.09 -16.76
CA VAL A 375 -6.76 -14.60 -15.39
C VAL A 375 -6.44 -13.11 -15.37
N ALA A 376 -7.34 -12.31 -14.78
CA ALA A 376 -7.11 -10.88 -14.54
C ALA A 376 -6.49 -10.62 -13.19
N GLU A 377 -7.03 -11.30 -12.15
CA GLU A 377 -6.56 -11.18 -10.77
C GLU A 377 -6.57 -12.54 -10.09
N ALA A 378 -5.66 -12.72 -9.16
CA ALA A 378 -5.58 -13.92 -8.35
C ALA A 378 -5.20 -13.60 -6.90
N ALA A 379 -5.71 -14.38 -5.96
CA ALA A 379 -5.27 -14.42 -4.58
C ALA A 379 -5.14 -15.86 -4.12
N ALA A 380 -4.10 -16.18 -3.35
CA ALA A 380 -3.88 -17.50 -2.79
C ALA A 380 -3.89 -17.47 -1.26
N VAL A 381 -4.49 -18.48 -0.64
CA VAL A 381 -4.50 -18.66 0.82
C VAL A 381 -4.27 -20.13 1.17
N GLY A 382 -3.64 -20.37 2.32
CA GLY A 382 -3.59 -21.70 2.90
C GLY A 382 -4.85 -21.99 3.73
N VAL A 383 -5.47 -23.12 3.51
CA VAL A 383 -6.62 -23.60 4.30
C VAL A 383 -6.30 -24.99 4.88
N PRO A 384 -6.86 -25.38 6.03
CA PRO A 384 -6.65 -26.70 6.58
C PRO A 384 -7.02 -27.79 5.57
N GLY A 385 -6.15 -28.78 5.41
CA GLY A 385 -6.32 -29.98 4.60
C GLY A 385 -6.04 -31.25 5.41
N GLU A 386 -6.07 -32.41 4.77
CA GLU A 386 -5.89 -33.71 5.45
C GLU A 386 -4.47 -33.90 6.01
N THR A 387 -3.45 -33.38 5.35
CA THR A 387 -2.02 -33.57 5.69
C THR A 387 -1.26 -32.27 5.90
N GLY A 388 -1.94 -31.22 6.32
CA GLY A 388 -1.38 -29.87 6.50
C GLY A 388 -2.29 -28.82 5.91
N GLU A 389 -1.72 -27.78 5.29
CA GLU A 389 -2.54 -26.82 4.54
C GLU A 389 -2.67 -27.22 3.06
N GLU A 390 -3.81 -26.89 2.48
CA GLU A 390 -4.10 -26.95 1.05
C GLU A 390 -4.10 -25.54 0.47
N ILE A 391 -3.76 -25.43 -0.82
CA ILE A 391 -3.79 -24.16 -1.53
C ILE A 391 -5.24 -23.90 -1.99
N ALA A 392 -5.82 -22.81 -1.55
CA ALA A 392 -7.06 -22.28 -2.12
C ALA A 392 -6.74 -21.00 -2.93
N VAL A 393 -7.21 -20.93 -4.16
CA VAL A 393 -7.00 -19.79 -5.04
C VAL A 393 -8.34 -19.16 -5.43
N PHE A 394 -8.37 -17.83 -5.36
CA PHE A 394 -9.48 -17.01 -5.80
C PHE A 394 -9.08 -16.30 -7.09
N VAL A 395 -9.87 -16.49 -8.14
CA VAL A 395 -9.52 -16.02 -9.48
C VAL A 395 -10.61 -15.10 -10.00
N VAL A 396 -10.21 -13.95 -10.52
CA VAL A 396 -11.05 -13.06 -11.31
C VAL A 396 -10.72 -13.32 -12.78
N PRO A 397 -11.68 -13.79 -13.59
CA PRO A 397 -11.45 -14.03 -15.01
C PRO A 397 -11.13 -12.74 -15.77
N GLN A 398 -10.38 -12.85 -16.88
CA GLN A 398 -10.06 -11.72 -17.74
C GLN A 398 -11.31 -11.14 -18.43
N ALA A 399 -12.23 -12.00 -18.86
CA ALA A 399 -13.52 -11.56 -19.38
C ALA A 399 -14.42 -11.07 -18.25
N ARG A 400 -15.07 -9.92 -18.44
CA ARG A 400 -16.00 -9.34 -17.45
C ARG A 400 -17.19 -10.25 -17.19
N GLU A 401 -17.73 -10.84 -18.24
CA GLU A 401 -18.76 -11.86 -18.16
C GLU A 401 -18.13 -13.19 -18.55
N PHE A 402 -17.93 -14.07 -17.59
CA PHE A 402 -17.36 -15.40 -17.81
C PHE A 402 -18.45 -16.46 -17.57
N PRO A 403 -18.78 -17.28 -18.61
CA PRO A 403 -19.85 -18.26 -18.51
C PRO A 403 -19.64 -19.27 -17.38
N GLU A 404 -20.68 -19.52 -16.60
CA GLU A 404 -20.62 -20.45 -15.46
C GLU A 404 -20.20 -21.86 -15.88
N GLU A 405 -20.70 -22.34 -17.04
CA GLU A 405 -20.38 -23.66 -17.55
C GLU A 405 -18.92 -23.84 -17.98
N LEU A 406 -18.20 -22.74 -18.20
CA LEU A 406 -16.75 -22.78 -18.53
C LEU A 406 -15.84 -22.70 -17.30
N LYS A 407 -16.37 -22.35 -16.13
CA LYS A 407 -15.59 -22.24 -14.89
C LYS A 407 -14.91 -23.56 -14.50
N PRO A 408 -15.57 -24.74 -14.55
CA PRO A 408 -14.91 -26.01 -14.24
C PRO A 408 -13.73 -26.32 -15.17
N LEU A 409 -13.90 -26.06 -16.48
CA LEU A 409 -12.85 -26.26 -17.46
C LEU A 409 -11.65 -25.34 -17.21
N LEU A 410 -11.91 -24.07 -16.90
CA LEU A 410 -10.85 -23.12 -16.55
C LEU A 410 -10.15 -23.54 -15.25
N ALA A 411 -10.89 -24.00 -14.23
CA ALA A 411 -10.31 -24.47 -12.99
C ALA A 411 -9.29 -25.59 -13.22
N GLU A 412 -9.63 -26.59 -14.03
CA GLU A 412 -8.71 -27.70 -14.37
C GLU A 412 -7.47 -27.21 -15.14
N LYS A 413 -7.62 -26.26 -16.06
CA LYS A 413 -6.49 -25.62 -16.74
C LYS A 413 -5.57 -24.88 -15.77
N LEU A 414 -6.14 -24.16 -14.80
CA LEU A 414 -5.36 -23.42 -13.80
C LEU A 414 -4.64 -24.35 -12.83
N LYS A 415 -5.25 -25.45 -12.41
CA LYS A 415 -4.58 -26.50 -11.62
C LYS A 415 -3.37 -27.07 -12.37
N ALA A 416 -3.55 -27.45 -13.62
CA ALA A 416 -2.47 -27.95 -14.47
C ALA A 416 -1.38 -26.89 -14.69
N HIS A 417 -1.76 -25.61 -14.82
CA HIS A 417 -0.85 -24.50 -14.99
C HIS A 417 0.03 -24.29 -13.74
N ILE A 418 -0.58 -24.31 -12.55
CA ILE A 418 0.15 -24.23 -11.27
C ILE A 418 1.12 -25.41 -11.13
N LEU A 419 0.67 -26.63 -11.37
CA LEU A 419 1.50 -27.83 -11.28
C LEU A 419 2.73 -27.77 -12.21
N ARG A 420 2.53 -27.26 -13.44
CA ARG A 420 3.61 -27.12 -14.43
C ARG A 420 4.69 -26.14 -13.99
N HIS A 421 4.32 -25.04 -13.32
CA HIS A 421 5.24 -23.94 -13.02
C HIS A 421 5.79 -23.94 -11.60
N LEU A 422 5.04 -24.47 -10.63
CA LEU A 422 5.49 -24.58 -9.23
C LEU A 422 6.04 -25.95 -8.87
N GLY A 423 5.90 -26.95 -9.76
CA GLY A 423 6.29 -28.33 -9.48
C GLY A 423 5.21 -29.13 -8.74
N PRO A 424 5.58 -30.27 -8.12
CA PRO A 424 4.61 -31.21 -7.55
C PRO A 424 4.01 -30.65 -6.25
N VAL A 425 2.98 -29.82 -6.39
CA VAL A 425 2.15 -29.35 -5.29
C VAL A 425 0.76 -29.99 -5.40
N PRO A 426 0.03 -30.23 -4.31
CA PRO A 426 -1.34 -30.69 -4.37
C PRO A 426 -2.20 -29.76 -5.22
N PRO A 427 -3.16 -30.29 -6.01
CA PRO A 427 -4.03 -29.48 -6.83
C PRO A 427 -4.79 -28.46 -5.97
N PRO A 428 -4.75 -27.16 -6.31
CA PRO A 428 -5.43 -26.15 -5.51
C PRO A 428 -6.95 -26.25 -5.65
N ARG A 429 -7.65 -25.79 -4.61
CA ARG A 429 -9.09 -25.48 -4.72
C ARG A 429 -9.24 -24.16 -5.44
N VAL A 430 -10.05 -24.10 -6.52
CA VAL A 430 -10.20 -22.89 -7.35
C VAL A 430 -11.59 -22.30 -7.14
N PHE A 431 -11.64 -21.03 -6.78
CA PHE A 431 -12.85 -20.24 -6.57
C PHE A 431 -12.87 -19.05 -7.52
N PHE A 432 -13.97 -18.85 -8.23
CA PHE A 432 -14.14 -17.70 -9.11
C PHE A 432 -14.82 -16.55 -8.39
N ARG A 433 -14.37 -15.33 -8.65
CA ARG A 433 -14.92 -14.10 -8.10
C ARG A 433 -15.02 -13.04 -9.20
N GLU A 434 -15.95 -12.11 -9.05
CA GLU A 434 -16.01 -10.91 -9.90
C GLU A 434 -14.91 -9.92 -9.52
N ARG A 435 -14.55 -9.87 -8.24
CA ARG A 435 -13.49 -9.03 -7.65
C ARG A 435 -12.93 -9.63 -6.37
N LEU A 436 -11.71 -9.21 -6.00
CA LEU A 436 -11.08 -9.61 -4.75
C LEU A 436 -11.26 -8.52 -3.68
N PRO A 437 -11.35 -8.90 -2.37
CA PRO A 437 -11.41 -7.92 -1.28
C PRO A 437 -10.10 -7.16 -1.19
N ARG A 438 -10.19 -5.83 -1.17
CA ARG A 438 -9.02 -4.94 -1.14
C ARG A 438 -9.19 -3.88 -0.09
N THR A 439 -8.05 -3.42 0.41
CA THR A 439 -7.99 -2.14 1.11
C THR A 439 -8.19 -1.01 0.11
N ARG A 440 -8.49 0.20 0.59
CA ARG A 440 -8.54 1.41 -0.24
C ARG A 440 -7.22 1.70 -0.97
N SER A 441 -6.08 1.25 -0.42
CA SER A 441 -4.78 1.30 -1.10
C SER A 441 -4.60 0.26 -2.21
N GLY A 442 -5.59 -0.61 -2.42
CA GLY A 442 -5.57 -1.67 -3.45
C GLY A 442 -4.97 -3.00 -2.99
N LYS A 443 -4.47 -3.11 -1.74
CA LYS A 443 -3.89 -4.36 -1.21
C LYS A 443 -4.98 -5.42 -1.00
N ILE A 444 -4.76 -6.62 -1.52
CA ILE A 444 -5.66 -7.77 -1.33
C ILE A 444 -5.70 -8.18 0.16
N LEU A 445 -6.90 -8.30 0.70
CA LEU A 445 -7.15 -8.75 2.07
C LEU A 445 -7.37 -10.27 2.11
N ARG A 446 -6.28 -11.05 1.96
CA ARG A 446 -6.31 -12.53 1.96
C ARG A 446 -6.96 -13.11 3.20
N ARG A 447 -6.84 -12.45 4.35
CA ARG A 447 -7.49 -12.88 5.59
C ARG A 447 -9.01 -12.96 5.48
N LEU A 448 -9.65 -12.06 4.70
CA LEU A 448 -11.09 -12.10 4.46
C LEU A 448 -11.48 -13.31 3.62
N LEU A 449 -10.72 -13.61 2.57
CA LEU A 449 -10.92 -14.79 1.74
C LEU A 449 -10.74 -16.08 2.54
N LYS A 450 -9.74 -16.14 3.42
CA LYS A 450 -9.51 -17.27 4.33
C LYS A 450 -10.64 -17.40 5.36
N ALA A 451 -11.07 -16.28 5.96
CA ALA A 451 -12.16 -16.26 6.92
C ALA A 451 -13.50 -16.72 6.30
N GLU A 452 -13.80 -16.27 5.08
CA GLU A 452 -14.98 -16.69 4.31
C GLU A 452 -15.01 -18.21 4.09
N LEU A 453 -13.89 -18.80 3.65
CA LEU A 453 -13.79 -20.25 3.42
C LEU A 453 -13.91 -21.08 4.68
N LEU A 454 -13.44 -20.56 5.82
CA LEU A 454 -13.39 -21.28 7.09
C LEU A 454 -14.55 -20.94 8.02
N GLY A 455 -15.45 -20.03 7.64
CA GLY A 455 -16.54 -19.55 8.49
C GLY A 455 -16.03 -18.83 9.75
N LEU A 456 -14.90 -18.13 9.65
CA LEU A 456 -14.28 -17.42 10.77
C LEU A 456 -14.69 -15.96 10.79
N ASP A 457 -14.54 -15.31 11.95
CA ASP A 457 -14.69 -13.85 12.06
C ASP A 457 -13.63 -13.16 11.18
N PRO A 458 -14.03 -12.33 10.22
CA PRO A 458 -13.11 -11.59 9.36
C PRO A 458 -12.28 -10.53 10.11
N GLY A 459 -12.61 -10.21 11.37
CA GLY A 459 -11.96 -9.18 12.17
C GLY A 459 -12.25 -7.76 11.65
N ASP A 460 -11.32 -6.83 11.88
CA ASP A 460 -11.49 -5.42 11.48
C ASP A 460 -11.56 -5.26 9.95
N THR A 461 -12.73 -4.91 9.43
CA THR A 461 -13.00 -4.65 8.00
C THR A 461 -13.05 -3.16 7.66
N SER A 462 -12.73 -2.27 8.60
CA SER A 462 -12.85 -0.81 8.43
C SER A 462 -11.96 -0.23 7.30
N GLY A 463 -10.92 -0.96 6.89
CA GLY A 463 -10.07 -0.59 5.75
C GLY A 463 -10.51 -1.17 4.40
N LEU A 464 -11.64 -1.89 4.34
CA LEU A 464 -12.14 -2.49 3.12
C LEU A 464 -12.67 -1.42 2.15
N GLU A 465 -12.55 -1.65 0.85
CA GLU A 465 -13.21 -0.82 -0.16
C GLU A 465 -14.72 -0.87 0.01
N GLU A 466 -15.39 0.29 -0.10
CA GLU A 466 -16.83 0.43 0.13
C GLU A 466 -17.68 -0.48 -0.76
N ASP A 467 -17.23 -0.71 -1.99
CA ASP A 467 -17.96 -1.52 -2.97
C ASP A 467 -17.91 -3.04 -2.71
N TYR A 468 -17.04 -3.54 -1.85
CA TYR A 468 -16.94 -4.98 -1.60
C TYR A 468 -18.08 -5.50 -0.70
N GLY A 469 -18.60 -4.65 0.18
CA GLY A 469 -19.71 -5.01 1.11
C GLY A 469 -21.11 -4.95 0.47
N ALA A 470 -21.28 -4.38 -0.72
CA ALA A 470 -22.58 -4.22 -1.39
C ALA A 470 -23.03 -5.48 -2.17
N GLY A 471 -22.15 -6.45 -2.37
CA GLY A 471 -22.50 -7.76 -2.96
C GLY A 471 -22.74 -8.76 -1.82
N LYS A 472 -23.98 -9.22 -1.66
CA LYS A 472 -24.34 -10.28 -0.71
C LYS A 472 -23.40 -11.47 -0.89
N ALA A 473 -22.83 -11.93 0.23
CA ALA A 473 -22.27 -13.28 0.29
C ALA A 473 -23.33 -14.29 -0.14
N PRO A 474 -22.97 -15.34 -0.90
CA PRO A 474 -23.89 -16.43 -1.20
C PRO A 474 -24.26 -17.20 0.06
#